data_7bd33f152ccd7ad4db2d069136e53cc0
#
_entry.id   7bd33f152ccd7ad4db2d069136e53cc0
#
_cell.length_a   1.000
_cell.length_b   1.000
_cell.length_c   1.000
_cell.angle_alpha   90.00
_cell.angle_beta   90.00
_cell.angle_gamma   90.00
#
_symmetry.space_group_name_H-M   'P 1'
#
loop_
_entity.id
_entity.type
_entity.pdbx_description
1 polymer ?
#
loop_
_entity_poly.entity_id
_entity_poly.type
_entity_poly.pdbx_seq_one_letter_code
_entity_poly.pdbx_strand_id
1 'polypeptide(L)'
;EKSNKRPVVREEYKEPCSQLYIRDKSDLLFEVTYYKKRINFEVFHVLTDGTGASEFVRELVKNYLYLVHKEDGLEDVVLSEYSESLADQESDGFEKYYSQKVKLRRVKKPVAHQLRKGRRELGSLQTTEAEIPVSDLKVKAKEYGVSMTVFLTAVYLCAVHRTMTRRQEEKPVILMVPVNLRQFFPINTMLNFFNWIEPGYQFKDGKEEFEEVLKAVQKCFKEELTTEKMEQRMSDYFALQVHPVLKFAPLELKNICINVGARTAEKDVTAIFSNMGIVKMPEAYEPYIQRFGVFTSTPKVELCMCSFKDKIYLGFTSRYDCDPVKEAFFQILKEQSIGVDVLKPDYPEEVMTEAKGLKIFKVFTFLCVLALVLALGIDFSIDRHFRLSLFVGGATASMWVALA
;
A
#
# COMPACT_ATOMS: atom_id res chain seq x y z
N GLU A 1 11.94 -20.21 4.26
CA GLU A 1 13.34 -20.57 3.95
C GLU A 1 14.25 -19.36 4.27
N LYS A 2 15.35 -19.58 5.01
CA LYS A 2 16.33 -18.53 5.32
C LYS A 2 17.26 -18.39 4.11
N SER A 3 17.33 -17.19 3.54
CA SER A 3 18.32 -16.91 2.50
C SER A 3 19.72 -16.81 3.13
N ASN A 4 20.72 -17.40 2.48
CA ASN A 4 22.13 -17.24 2.85
C ASN A 4 22.77 -16.00 2.21
N LYS A 5 22.04 -15.25 1.38
CA LYS A 5 22.52 -14.01 0.75
C LYS A 5 22.57 -12.88 1.79
N ARG A 6 23.65 -12.13 1.78
CA ARG A 6 23.78 -10.91 2.59
C ARG A 6 23.12 -9.76 1.87
N PRO A 7 22.33 -8.91 2.57
CA PRO A 7 21.80 -7.69 1.97
C PRO A 7 22.95 -6.78 1.56
N VAL A 8 22.81 -6.17 0.39
CA VAL A 8 23.76 -5.19 -0.12
C VAL A 8 23.04 -3.85 -0.19
N VAL A 9 23.56 -2.86 0.51
CA VAL A 9 23.10 -1.47 0.44
C VAL A 9 23.78 -0.80 -0.75
N ARG A 10 23.00 -0.16 -1.62
CA ARG A 10 23.50 0.51 -2.83
C ARG A 10 22.77 1.83 -3.08
N GLU A 11 23.31 2.62 -3.97
CA GLU A 11 22.67 3.84 -4.43
C GLU A 11 21.38 3.51 -5.18
N GLU A 12 20.39 4.40 -5.08
CA GLU A 12 19.08 4.23 -5.73
C GLU A 12 19.25 4.23 -7.25
N TYR A 13 18.71 3.21 -7.91
CA TYR A 13 18.89 2.97 -9.35
C TYR A 13 17.58 2.72 -10.09
N LYS A 14 16.45 2.76 -9.38
CA LYS A 14 15.12 2.51 -9.94
C LYS A 14 14.05 3.36 -9.24
N GLU A 15 12.91 3.55 -9.90
CA GLU A 15 11.77 4.26 -9.30
C GLU A 15 11.24 3.52 -8.06
N PRO A 16 10.72 4.25 -7.05
CA PRO A 16 10.09 3.64 -5.88
C PRO A 16 8.96 2.68 -6.25
N CYS A 17 8.80 1.65 -5.45
CA CYS A 17 7.82 0.58 -5.68
C CYS A 17 7.99 -0.16 -7.02
N SER A 18 9.17 -0.12 -7.62
CA SER A 18 9.50 -0.93 -8.78
C SER A 18 9.54 -2.40 -8.41
N GLN A 19 9.37 -3.26 -9.40
CA GLN A 19 9.39 -4.69 -9.18
C GLN A 19 10.74 -5.13 -8.61
N LEU A 20 10.73 -5.79 -7.44
CA LEU A 20 11.91 -6.49 -6.94
C LEU A 20 12.24 -7.63 -7.89
N TYR A 21 13.50 -7.67 -8.35
CA TYR A 21 13.93 -8.68 -9.28
C TYR A 21 14.32 -9.95 -8.54
N ILE A 22 13.40 -10.91 -8.49
CA ILE A 22 13.59 -12.21 -7.85
C ILE A 22 13.93 -13.22 -8.95
N ARG A 23 15.19 -13.66 -9.01
CA ARG A 23 15.68 -14.63 -10.00
C ARG A 23 15.39 -16.07 -9.58
N ASP A 24 15.59 -16.33 -8.29
CA ASP A 24 15.44 -17.66 -7.72
C ASP A 24 14.97 -17.59 -6.26
N LYS A 25 14.72 -18.74 -5.65
CA LYS A 25 14.24 -18.85 -4.27
C LYS A 25 15.23 -18.35 -3.20
N SER A 26 16.50 -18.14 -3.58
CA SER A 26 17.53 -17.64 -2.67
C SER A 26 17.64 -16.13 -2.63
N ASP A 27 16.96 -15.40 -3.54
CA ASP A 27 17.00 -13.94 -3.58
C ASP A 27 16.28 -13.34 -2.38
N LEU A 28 16.78 -12.20 -1.92
CA LEU A 28 16.17 -11.45 -0.83
C LEU A 28 14.87 -10.81 -1.34
N LEU A 29 13.82 -10.90 -0.53
CA LEU A 29 12.52 -10.29 -0.79
C LEU A 29 12.44 -8.84 -0.30
N PHE A 30 13.59 -8.22 -0.08
CA PHE A 30 13.70 -6.82 0.27
C PHE A 30 15.01 -6.23 -0.25
N GLU A 31 15.05 -4.91 -0.30
CA GLU A 31 16.21 -4.14 -0.72
C GLU A 31 16.33 -2.86 0.10
N VAL A 32 17.57 -2.46 0.40
CA VAL A 32 17.89 -1.18 1.02
C VAL A 32 18.70 -0.38 0.04
N THR A 33 18.26 0.83 -0.30
CA THR A 33 18.98 1.76 -1.15
C THR A 33 19.10 3.12 -0.48
N TYR A 34 19.99 3.97 -0.97
CA TYR A 34 20.12 5.34 -0.50
C TYR A 34 20.26 6.31 -1.67
N TYR A 35 19.81 7.54 -1.45
CA TYR A 35 20.05 8.66 -2.34
C TYR A 35 20.21 9.95 -1.55
N LYS A 36 21.38 10.62 -1.66
CA LYS A 36 21.74 11.77 -0.82
C LYS A 36 21.58 11.45 0.67
N LYS A 37 20.62 12.10 1.34
CA LYS A 37 20.27 11.90 2.74
C LYS A 37 19.01 11.03 2.95
N ARG A 38 18.55 10.32 1.93
CA ARG A 38 17.39 9.44 1.99
C ARG A 38 17.81 7.98 2.05
N ILE A 39 17.25 7.22 2.98
CA ILE A 39 17.35 5.77 3.05
C ILE A 39 16.00 5.21 2.56
N ASN A 40 16.04 4.29 1.60
CA ASN A 40 14.86 3.60 1.10
C ASN A 40 14.92 2.13 1.51
N PHE A 41 13.78 1.62 1.94
CA PHE A 41 13.55 0.22 2.21
C PHE A 41 12.40 -0.26 1.33
N GLU A 42 12.68 -1.15 0.40
CA GLU A 42 11.68 -1.81 -0.42
C GLU A 42 11.54 -3.26 -0.01
N VAL A 43 10.33 -3.70 0.27
CA VAL A 43 10.04 -5.06 0.72
C VAL A 43 8.87 -5.66 -0.04
N PHE A 44 8.99 -6.93 -0.40
CA PHE A 44 7.87 -7.68 -0.93
C PHE A 44 6.87 -7.97 0.19
N HIS A 45 5.65 -7.50 0.04
CA HIS A 45 4.63 -7.48 1.09
C HIS A 45 4.26 -8.88 1.66
N VAL A 46 4.74 -9.96 1.02
CA VAL A 46 4.60 -11.32 1.57
C VAL A 46 5.42 -11.53 2.85
N LEU A 47 6.51 -10.78 3.03
CA LEU A 47 7.38 -10.92 4.21
C LEU A 47 6.77 -10.32 5.47
N THR A 48 6.16 -9.15 5.31
CA THR A 48 5.74 -8.34 6.45
C THR A 48 4.67 -7.34 6.05
N ASP A 49 3.91 -6.86 7.02
CA ASP A 49 3.00 -5.74 6.84
C ASP A 49 3.66 -4.40 7.17
N GLY A 50 2.86 -3.33 7.09
CA GLY A 50 3.34 -2.00 7.38
C GLY A 50 3.92 -1.83 8.77
N THR A 51 3.44 -2.56 9.77
CA THR A 51 3.96 -2.50 11.15
C THR A 51 5.38 -3.07 11.19
N GLY A 52 5.59 -4.30 10.69
CA GLY A 52 6.92 -4.91 10.69
C GLY A 52 7.91 -4.18 9.79
N ALA A 53 7.47 -3.65 8.63
CA ALA A 53 8.30 -2.81 7.77
C ALA A 53 8.73 -1.51 8.48
N SER A 54 7.81 -0.86 9.21
CA SER A 54 8.10 0.34 10.00
C SER A 54 9.13 0.07 11.10
N GLU A 55 8.97 -1.04 11.82
CA GLU A 55 9.95 -1.42 12.86
C GLU A 55 11.34 -1.67 12.29
N PHE A 56 11.42 -2.37 11.16
CA PHE A 56 12.71 -2.59 10.50
C PHE A 56 13.38 -1.26 10.09
N VAL A 57 12.63 -0.32 9.50
CA VAL A 57 13.17 0.99 9.10
C VAL A 57 13.58 1.82 10.31
N ARG A 58 12.79 1.81 11.38
CA ARG A 58 13.10 2.50 12.64
C ARG A 58 14.42 2.00 13.24
N GLU A 59 14.59 0.67 13.34
CA GLU A 59 15.83 0.06 13.83
C GLU A 59 17.03 0.35 12.89
N LEU A 60 16.83 0.27 11.58
CA LEU A 60 17.86 0.61 10.60
C LEU A 60 18.35 2.05 10.78
N VAL A 61 17.41 3.00 10.84
CA VAL A 61 17.70 4.44 10.97
C VAL A 61 18.35 4.73 12.32
N LYS A 62 17.84 4.14 13.41
CA LYS A 62 18.42 4.28 14.75
C LYS A 62 19.89 3.85 14.75
N ASN A 63 20.17 2.64 14.27
CA ASN A 63 21.54 2.12 14.26
C ASN A 63 22.47 2.94 13.34
N TYR A 64 21.97 3.39 12.18
CA TYR A 64 22.72 4.27 11.30
C TYR A 64 23.08 5.58 11.98
N LEU A 65 22.11 6.27 12.56
CA LEU A 65 22.33 7.54 13.25
C LEU A 65 23.25 7.40 14.46
N TYR A 66 23.09 6.34 15.26
CA TYR A 66 23.99 6.04 16.36
C TYR A 66 25.44 5.91 15.90
N LEU A 67 25.69 5.14 14.82
CA LEU A 67 27.03 4.94 14.31
C LEU A 67 27.66 6.22 13.75
N VAL A 68 26.86 7.13 13.19
CA VAL A 68 27.33 8.39 12.62
C VAL A 68 27.53 9.46 13.71
N HIS A 69 26.69 9.50 14.74
CA HIS A 69 26.63 10.57 15.73
C HIS A 69 27.01 10.13 17.16
N LYS A 70 27.59 8.95 17.34
CA LYS A 70 28.01 8.50 18.68
C LYS A 70 29.07 9.42 19.30
N GLU A 71 29.92 10.03 18.47
CA GLU A 71 30.93 10.98 18.95
C GLU A 71 30.31 12.35 19.30
N ASP A 72 29.14 12.66 18.78
CA ASP A 72 28.32 13.82 19.12
C ASP A 72 27.49 13.59 20.41
N GLY A 73 27.64 12.43 21.05
CA GLY A 73 26.96 12.08 22.29
C GLY A 73 25.61 11.37 22.12
N LEU A 74 25.29 10.89 20.90
CA LEU A 74 24.07 10.09 20.69
C LEU A 74 24.28 8.70 21.31
N GLU A 75 23.39 8.34 22.25
CA GLU A 75 23.45 7.07 22.96
C GLU A 75 22.71 5.97 22.21
N ASP A 76 23.19 4.71 22.29
CA ASP A 76 22.46 3.57 21.78
C ASP A 76 21.28 3.26 22.70
N VAL A 77 20.08 3.32 22.13
CA VAL A 77 18.83 3.06 22.84
C VAL A 77 18.09 1.87 22.20
N VAL A 78 17.44 1.08 23.03
CA VAL A 78 16.57 0.00 22.54
C VAL A 78 15.22 0.59 22.18
N LEU A 79 14.73 0.31 20.97
CA LEU A 79 13.36 0.64 20.59
C LEU A 79 12.43 -0.37 21.27
N SER A 80 11.93 -0.02 22.43
CA SER A 80 11.42 -0.91 23.47
C SER A 80 10.09 -1.63 23.19
N GLU A 81 9.41 -1.32 22.11
CA GLU A 81 8.06 -1.85 21.89
C GLU A 81 8.05 -3.30 21.41
N TYR A 82 9.21 -3.84 20.94
CA TYR A 82 9.31 -5.18 20.33
C TYR A 82 10.53 -5.98 20.83
N SER A 83 10.96 -5.74 22.05
CA SER A 83 12.13 -6.44 22.66
C SER A 83 11.87 -7.90 23.05
N GLU A 84 10.79 -8.49 22.58
CA GLU A 84 10.43 -9.86 22.91
C GLU A 84 11.17 -10.88 22.05
N SER A 85 11.00 -12.15 22.39
CA SER A 85 11.74 -13.25 21.79
C SER A 85 11.54 -13.33 20.29
N LEU A 86 12.56 -13.80 19.53
CA LEU A 86 12.44 -14.07 18.10
C LEU A 86 11.26 -15.00 17.79
N ALA A 87 10.92 -15.92 18.69
CA ALA A 87 9.78 -16.82 18.52
C ALA A 87 8.44 -16.08 18.48
N ASP A 88 8.27 -15.01 19.27
CA ASP A 88 7.06 -14.19 19.23
C ASP A 88 6.99 -13.36 17.95
N GLN A 89 8.12 -12.83 17.49
CA GLN A 89 8.21 -12.05 16.27
C GLN A 89 7.93 -12.89 15.00
N GLU A 90 8.30 -14.18 15.00
CA GLU A 90 8.08 -15.13 13.91
C GLU A 90 6.73 -15.88 14.02
N SER A 91 5.91 -15.62 15.06
CA SER A 91 4.66 -16.33 15.28
C SER A 91 3.57 -15.94 14.27
N ASP A 92 2.80 -16.93 13.79
CA ASP A 92 1.65 -16.67 12.90
C ASP A 92 0.42 -16.28 13.72
N GLY A 93 0.05 -14.99 13.66
CA GLY A 93 -1.13 -14.48 14.36
C GLY A 93 -2.45 -15.05 13.87
N PHE A 94 -2.54 -15.40 12.59
CA PHE A 94 -3.75 -16.02 12.05
C PHE A 94 -3.95 -17.43 12.60
N GLU A 95 -2.88 -18.23 12.67
CA GLU A 95 -2.94 -19.57 13.25
C GLU A 95 -3.29 -19.51 14.74
N LYS A 96 -2.68 -18.57 15.48
CA LYS A 96 -2.88 -18.40 16.93
C LYS A 96 -4.34 -18.04 17.28
N TYR A 97 -4.98 -17.18 16.49
CA TYR A 97 -6.31 -16.63 16.80
C TYR A 97 -7.44 -17.18 15.93
N TYR A 98 -7.16 -18.16 15.07
CA TYR A 98 -8.17 -18.80 14.25
C TYR A 98 -9.23 -19.51 15.09
N SER A 99 -10.50 -19.25 14.81
CA SER A 99 -11.63 -19.91 15.45
C SER A 99 -12.42 -20.76 14.45
N GLN A 100 -12.46 -22.08 14.69
CA GLN A 100 -13.28 -23.01 13.88
C GLN A 100 -14.80 -22.84 14.10
N LYS A 101 -15.20 -22.10 15.14
CA LYS A 101 -16.62 -21.86 15.47
C LYS A 101 -17.28 -20.87 14.50
N VAL A 102 -16.47 -20.09 13.81
CA VAL A 102 -16.93 -19.08 12.86
C VAL A 102 -17.28 -19.74 11.54
N LYS A 103 -18.53 -19.60 11.09
CA LYS A 103 -18.99 -20.13 9.80
C LYS A 103 -18.73 -19.14 8.69
N LEU A 104 -18.16 -19.61 7.57
CA LEU A 104 -17.99 -18.84 6.34
C LEU A 104 -19.30 -18.18 5.91
N ARG A 105 -19.32 -16.86 5.88
CA ARG A 105 -20.46 -16.06 5.47
C ARG A 105 -20.20 -15.40 4.13
N ARG A 106 -20.72 -15.99 3.06
CA ARG A 106 -20.69 -15.36 1.73
C ARG A 106 -21.71 -14.23 1.65
N VAL A 107 -21.24 -13.01 1.65
CA VAL A 107 -22.09 -11.83 1.37
C VAL A 107 -21.80 -11.41 -0.08
N LYS A 108 -22.85 -11.32 -0.90
CA LYS A 108 -22.72 -10.77 -2.25
C LYS A 108 -22.44 -9.26 -2.15
N LYS A 109 -21.28 -8.83 -2.60
CA LYS A 109 -20.87 -7.43 -2.60
C LYS A 109 -21.27 -6.76 -3.91
N PRO A 110 -21.60 -5.46 -3.90
CA PRO A 110 -21.79 -4.69 -5.13
C PRO A 110 -20.45 -4.52 -5.85
N VAL A 111 -20.52 -4.39 -7.18
CA VAL A 111 -19.33 -4.04 -7.97
C VAL A 111 -19.06 -2.55 -7.81
N ALA A 112 -17.92 -2.18 -7.25
CA ALA A 112 -17.52 -0.81 -7.03
C ALA A 112 -17.15 -0.09 -8.34
N HIS A 113 -17.20 1.25 -8.31
CA HIS A 113 -16.63 2.08 -9.36
C HIS A 113 -15.14 1.76 -9.54
N GLN A 114 -14.65 1.78 -10.80
CA GLN A 114 -13.27 1.39 -11.11
C GLN A 114 -12.51 2.54 -11.77
N LEU A 115 -11.39 2.93 -11.20
CA LEU A 115 -10.44 3.90 -11.75
C LEU A 115 -9.50 3.18 -12.71
N ARG A 116 -9.70 3.33 -14.04
CA ARG A 116 -8.95 2.56 -15.06
C ARG A 116 -8.48 3.39 -16.25
N LYS A 117 -8.56 4.71 -16.18
CA LYS A 117 -8.07 5.58 -17.26
C LYS A 117 -6.53 5.63 -17.27
N GLY A 118 -5.94 5.75 -18.45
CA GLY A 118 -4.53 6.04 -18.61
C GLY A 118 -3.60 5.00 -17.99
N ARG A 119 -3.86 3.69 -18.24
CA ARG A 119 -3.01 2.62 -17.67
C ARG A 119 -1.57 2.76 -18.13
N ARG A 120 -0.66 2.83 -17.16
CA ARG A 120 0.78 2.85 -17.39
C ARG A 120 1.33 1.45 -17.71
N GLU A 121 2.52 1.39 -18.25
CA GLU A 121 3.22 0.14 -18.51
C GLU A 121 3.44 -0.68 -17.24
N LEU A 122 3.58 -2.00 -17.43
CA LEU A 122 3.86 -2.90 -16.32
C LEU A 122 5.20 -2.53 -15.67
N GLY A 123 5.19 -2.30 -14.36
CA GLY A 123 6.38 -1.91 -13.60
C GLY A 123 6.61 -0.41 -13.46
N SER A 124 5.81 0.44 -14.11
CA SER A 124 5.84 1.91 -13.91
C SER A 124 4.67 2.35 -13.05
N LEU A 125 4.98 3.04 -11.96
CA LEU A 125 3.99 3.66 -11.07
C LEU A 125 4.07 5.18 -11.16
N GLN A 126 2.93 5.82 -11.03
CA GLN A 126 2.88 7.23 -10.70
C GLN A 126 2.91 7.36 -9.19
N THR A 127 3.90 8.07 -8.68
CA THR A 127 4.01 8.41 -7.26
C THR A 127 3.83 9.92 -7.10
N THR A 128 3.17 10.32 -6.03
CA THR A 128 3.07 11.73 -5.65
C THR A 128 3.08 11.79 -4.14
N GLU A 129 3.86 12.69 -3.62
CA GLU A 129 4.01 12.90 -2.19
C GLU A 129 3.53 14.30 -1.81
N ALA A 130 2.86 14.40 -0.68
CA ALA A 130 2.45 15.66 -0.10
C ALA A 130 2.55 15.61 1.42
N GLU A 131 2.65 16.76 2.04
CA GLU A 131 2.58 16.90 3.49
C GLU A 131 1.47 17.85 3.90
N ILE A 132 0.88 17.58 5.07
CA ILE A 132 -0.13 18.40 5.72
C ILE A 132 0.17 18.54 7.21
N PRO A 133 -0.15 19.67 7.87
CA PRO A 133 0.02 19.81 9.31
C PRO A 133 -0.92 18.88 10.08
N VAL A 134 -0.39 18.20 11.10
CA VAL A 134 -1.21 17.38 12.03
C VAL A 134 -2.24 18.26 12.74
N SER A 135 -1.86 19.49 13.14
CA SER A 135 -2.74 20.44 13.82
C SER A 135 -4.01 20.72 13.04
N ASP A 136 -3.88 21.05 11.75
CA ASP A 136 -4.99 21.46 10.89
C ASP A 136 -5.99 20.32 10.71
N LEU A 137 -5.46 19.11 10.36
CA LEU A 137 -6.31 17.94 10.22
C LEU A 137 -6.99 17.54 11.52
N LYS A 138 -6.28 17.63 12.65
CA LYS A 138 -6.82 17.31 13.97
C LYS A 138 -7.94 18.26 14.39
N VAL A 139 -7.76 19.56 14.16
CA VAL A 139 -8.79 20.58 14.43
C VAL A 139 -10.03 20.29 13.58
N LYS A 140 -9.85 20.08 12.28
CA LYS A 140 -10.96 19.84 11.36
C LYS A 140 -11.70 18.54 11.68
N ALA A 141 -11.00 17.44 11.91
CA ALA A 141 -11.62 16.17 12.30
C ALA A 141 -12.41 16.30 13.61
N LYS A 142 -11.90 17.09 14.58
CA LYS A 142 -12.59 17.35 15.84
C LYS A 142 -13.86 18.21 15.66
N GLU A 143 -13.85 19.19 14.75
CA GLU A 143 -15.05 19.99 14.41
C GLU A 143 -16.20 19.08 13.92
N TYR A 144 -15.88 18.06 13.13
CA TYR A 144 -16.86 17.07 12.66
C TYR A 144 -17.11 15.92 13.66
N GLY A 145 -16.42 15.87 14.78
CA GLY A 145 -16.58 14.82 15.79
C GLY A 145 -16.12 13.43 15.32
N VAL A 146 -15.10 13.36 14.46
CA VAL A 146 -14.57 12.12 13.88
C VAL A 146 -13.06 11.98 14.06
N SER A 147 -12.52 10.78 13.79
CA SER A 147 -11.06 10.59 13.72
C SER A 147 -10.48 11.13 12.39
N MET A 148 -9.18 11.47 12.40
CA MET A 148 -8.47 11.90 11.19
C MET A 148 -8.60 10.89 10.04
N THR A 149 -8.55 9.58 10.35
CA THR A 149 -8.71 8.51 9.35
C THR A 149 -10.11 8.52 8.74
N VAL A 150 -11.14 8.65 9.55
CA VAL A 150 -12.54 8.76 9.08
C VAL A 150 -12.72 9.98 8.17
N PHE A 151 -12.16 11.13 8.59
CA PHE A 151 -12.23 12.37 7.82
C PHE A 151 -11.56 12.20 6.44
N LEU A 152 -10.30 11.75 6.41
CA LEU A 152 -9.58 11.56 5.14
C LEU A 152 -10.20 10.48 4.26
N THR A 153 -10.82 9.45 4.85
CA THR A 153 -11.59 8.45 4.10
C THR A 153 -12.76 9.10 3.36
N ALA A 154 -13.52 9.99 4.04
CA ALA A 154 -14.61 10.73 3.41
C ALA A 154 -14.11 11.67 2.31
N VAL A 155 -13.03 12.41 2.56
CA VAL A 155 -12.36 13.26 1.54
C VAL A 155 -11.99 12.42 0.31
N TYR A 156 -11.44 11.23 0.50
CA TYR A 156 -11.03 10.38 -0.62
C TYR A 156 -12.23 9.84 -1.42
N LEU A 157 -13.33 9.45 -0.77
CA LEU A 157 -14.58 9.07 -1.44
C LEU A 157 -15.12 10.23 -2.30
N CYS A 158 -15.18 11.44 -1.75
CA CYS A 158 -15.60 12.63 -2.48
C CYS A 158 -14.64 12.99 -3.62
N ALA A 159 -13.33 12.85 -3.41
CA ALA A 159 -12.34 13.09 -4.47
C ALA A 159 -12.54 12.16 -5.67
N VAL A 160 -12.82 10.88 -5.43
CA VAL A 160 -13.17 9.94 -6.49
C VAL A 160 -14.47 10.37 -7.17
N HIS A 161 -15.50 10.73 -6.41
CA HIS A 161 -16.79 11.16 -6.96
C HIS A 161 -16.65 12.37 -7.88
N ARG A 162 -15.84 13.38 -7.52
CA ARG A 162 -15.59 14.56 -8.38
C ARG A 162 -15.04 14.22 -9.76
N THR A 163 -14.48 13.04 -9.95
CA THR A 163 -13.97 12.56 -11.25
C THR A 163 -14.98 11.70 -12.00
N MET A 164 -16.13 11.38 -11.40
CA MET A 164 -17.13 10.50 -11.99
C MET A 164 -18.09 11.27 -12.89
N THR A 165 -18.57 10.60 -13.94
CA THR A 165 -19.74 11.02 -14.69
C THR A 165 -21.02 10.51 -14.01
N ARG A 166 -22.17 11.13 -14.26
CA ARG A 166 -23.46 10.69 -13.70
C ARG A 166 -23.79 9.21 -13.95
N ARG A 167 -23.41 8.69 -15.12
CA ARG A 167 -23.58 7.25 -15.43
C ARG A 167 -22.72 6.34 -14.54
N GLN A 168 -21.57 6.83 -14.11
CA GLN A 168 -20.68 6.07 -13.23
C GLN A 168 -21.18 6.02 -11.79
N GLU A 169 -22.03 6.95 -11.38
CA GLU A 169 -22.69 6.97 -10.06
C GLU A 169 -23.66 5.80 -9.84
N GLU A 170 -24.00 5.01 -10.88
CA GLU A 170 -24.71 3.73 -10.73
C GLU A 170 -23.95 2.72 -9.85
N LYS A 171 -22.63 2.92 -9.68
CA LYS A 171 -21.78 2.08 -8.85
C LYS A 171 -21.27 2.83 -7.63
N PRO A 172 -21.25 2.19 -6.45
CA PRO A 172 -20.73 2.81 -5.26
C PRO A 172 -19.22 3.05 -5.39
N VAL A 173 -18.73 4.09 -4.73
CA VAL A 173 -17.29 4.26 -4.45
C VAL A 173 -17.01 3.55 -3.13
N ILE A 174 -16.08 2.60 -3.14
CA ILE A 174 -15.71 1.79 -1.97
C ILE A 174 -14.20 1.83 -1.81
N LEU A 175 -13.73 2.20 -0.63
CA LEU A 175 -12.32 2.14 -0.28
C LEU A 175 -12.03 0.87 0.53
N MET A 176 -10.87 0.27 0.29
CA MET A 176 -10.28 -0.69 1.22
C MET A 176 -9.43 0.09 2.22
N VAL A 177 -9.70 -0.09 3.49
CA VAL A 177 -8.93 0.51 4.59
C VAL A 177 -8.31 -0.60 5.42
N PRO A 178 -7.00 -0.88 5.31
CA PRO A 178 -6.31 -1.87 6.11
C PRO A 178 -6.40 -1.55 7.61
N VAL A 179 -6.49 -2.60 8.41
CA VAL A 179 -6.64 -2.55 9.87
C VAL A 179 -5.61 -3.46 10.51
N ASN A 180 -4.74 -2.90 11.35
CA ASN A 180 -3.78 -3.68 12.11
C ASN A 180 -4.48 -4.51 13.18
N LEU A 181 -4.45 -5.83 13.04
CA LEU A 181 -5.12 -6.76 13.96
C LEU A 181 -4.46 -6.83 15.34
N ARG A 182 -3.23 -6.37 15.50
CA ARG A 182 -2.54 -6.30 16.81
C ARG A 182 -3.27 -5.38 17.81
N GLN A 183 -4.15 -4.50 17.31
CA GLN A 183 -5.01 -3.66 18.16
C GLN A 183 -6.15 -4.46 18.82
N PHE A 184 -6.51 -5.60 18.26
CA PHE A 184 -7.62 -6.45 18.73
C PHE A 184 -7.11 -7.74 19.36
N PHE A 185 -5.96 -8.24 18.91
CA PHE A 185 -5.39 -9.52 19.31
C PHE A 185 -3.93 -9.31 19.73
N PRO A 186 -3.62 -9.46 21.05
CA PRO A 186 -2.27 -9.23 21.59
C PRO A 186 -1.24 -10.19 21.00
N ILE A 187 -0.37 -9.71 20.15
CA ILE A 187 0.72 -10.45 19.52
C ILE A 187 1.80 -9.49 19.04
N ASN A 188 3.06 -9.85 19.19
CA ASN A 188 4.21 -9.05 18.75
C ASN A 188 4.86 -9.61 17.47
N THR A 189 4.07 -10.20 16.59
CA THR A 189 4.57 -10.73 15.31
C THR A 189 5.02 -9.61 14.36
N MET A 190 6.09 -9.86 13.62
CA MET A 190 6.55 -9.04 12.50
C MET A 190 6.03 -9.53 11.15
N LEU A 191 5.32 -10.67 11.14
CA LEU A 191 4.65 -11.19 9.96
C LEU A 191 3.39 -10.39 9.65
N ASN A 192 2.81 -10.63 8.46
CA ASN A 192 1.53 -10.05 8.09
C ASN A 192 0.43 -10.42 9.08
N PHE A 193 -0.11 -9.42 9.77
CA PHE A 193 -1.23 -9.61 10.69
C PHE A 193 -2.18 -8.41 10.62
N PHE A 194 -2.87 -8.29 9.49
CA PHE A 194 -3.84 -7.24 9.22
C PHE A 194 -5.08 -7.79 8.54
N ASN A 195 -6.14 -7.03 8.57
CA ASN A 195 -7.36 -7.22 7.82
C ASN A 195 -7.77 -5.87 7.22
N TRP A 196 -8.99 -5.72 6.73
CA TRP A 196 -9.48 -4.44 6.21
C TRP A 196 -10.97 -4.27 6.43
N ILE A 197 -11.42 -3.03 6.40
CA ILE A 197 -12.82 -2.65 6.28
C ILE A 197 -13.06 -1.98 4.92
N GLU A 198 -14.32 -1.89 4.52
CA GLU A 198 -14.69 -1.40 3.19
C GLU A 198 -15.71 -0.25 3.31
N PRO A 199 -15.32 0.92 3.85
CA PRO A 199 -16.18 2.09 3.84
C PRO A 199 -16.50 2.50 2.41
N GLY A 200 -17.77 2.74 2.14
CA GLY A 200 -18.23 3.12 0.81
C GLY A 200 -19.44 4.03 0.85
N TYR A 201 -19.69 4.71 -0.28
CA TYR A 201 -20.85 5.57 -0.44
C TYR A 201 -21.38 5.51 -1.88
N GLN A 202 -22.72 5.52 -2.00
CA GLN A 202 -23.41 5.56 -3.28
C GLN A 202 -23.84 6.99 -3.56
N PHE A 203 -23.09 7.67 -4.40
CA PHE A 203 -23.44 9.01 -4.86
C PHE A 203 -24.61 8.96 -5.82
N LYS A 204 -25.41 10.04 -5.87
CA LYS A 204 -26.59 10.15 -6.72
C LYS A 204 -26.79 11.59 -7.19
N ASP A 205 -27.29 11.73 -8.41
CA ASP A 205 -27.71 13.01 -9.00
C ASP A 205 -26.60 14.10 -9.07
N GLY A 206 -25.33 13.70 -9.06
CA GLY A 206 -24.18 14.60 -9.05
C GLY A 206 -24.06 15.44 -7.78
N LYS A 207 -24.75 15.05 -6.71
CA LYS A 207 -24.69 15.75 -5.42
C LYS A 207 -23.58 15.16 -4.55
N GLU A 208 -22.79 16.04 -3.95
CA GLU A 208 -21.75 15.72 -2.98
C GLU A 208 -22.11 16.41 -1.66
N GLU A 209 -22.74 15.67 -0.78
CA GLU A 209 -23.04 16.13 0.59
C GLU A 209 -21.97 15.54 1.52
N PHE A 210 -20.87 16.28 1.71
CA PHE A 210 -19.71 15.80 2.47
C PHE A 210 -20.07 15.25 3.85
N GLU A 211 -20.98 15.92 4.57
CA GLU A 211 -21.40 15.48 5.90
C GLU A 211 -22.14 14.13 5.88
N GLU A 212 -22.93 13.85 4.84
CA GLU A 212 -23.61 12.54 4.68
C GLU A 212 -22.60 11.44 4.38
N VAL A 213 -21.62 11.71 3.50
CA VAL A 213 -20.51 10.79 3.23
C VAL A 213 -19.75 10.51 4.53
N LEU A 214 -19.43 11.55 5.29
CA LEU A 214 -18.70 11.45 6.55
C LEU A 214 -19.47 10.61 7.59
N LYS A 215 -20.79 10.82 7.74
CA LYS A 215 -21.65 10.03 8.62
C LYS A 215 -21.68 8.55 8.19
N ALA A 216 -21.76 8.28 6.89
CA ALA A 216 -21.73 6.90 6.38
C ALA A 216 -20.39 6.21 6.68
N VAL A 217 -19.28 6.90 6.45
CA VAL A 217 -17.94 6.41 6.79
C VAL A 217 -17.81 6.15 8.29
N GLN A 218 -18.19 7.12 9.13
CA GLN A 218 -18.13 6.98 10.58
C GLN A 218 -18.96 5.78 11.07
N LYS A 219 -20.15 5.58 10.51
CA LYS A 219 -20.99 4.43 10.81
C LYS A 219 -20.27 3.13 10.46
N CYS A 220 -19.72 3.01 9.25
CA CYS A 220 -18.98 1.84 8.82
C CYS A 220 -17.81 1.53 9.78
N PHE A 221 -17.02 2.54 10.15
CA PHE A 221 -15.91 2.35 11.08
C PHE A 221 -16.39 1.85 12.45
N LYS A 222 -17.48 2.40 12.99
CA LYS A 222 -18.03 1.96 14.28
C LYS A 222 -18.58 0.51 14.23
N GLU A 223 -19.21 0.13 13.13
CA GLU A 223 -19.83 -1.18 12.98
C GLU A 223 -18.84 -2.29 12.63
N GLU A 224 -17.76 -1.96 11.88
CA GLU A 224 -16.82 -2.95 11.38
C GLU A 224 -15.54 -3.09 12.21
N LEU A 225 -15.14 -2.06 12.97
CA LEU A 225 -13.95 -2.09 13.84
C LEU A 225 -14.30 -2.62 15.24
N THR A 226 -14.80 -3.84 15.31
CA THR A 226 -15.03 -4.56 16.56
C THR A 226 -14.22 -5.87 16.57
N THR A 227 -13.88 -6.36 17.76
CA THR A 227 -13.11 -7.61 17.91
C THR A 227 -13.83 -8.77 17.23
N GLU A 228 -15.15 -8.86 17.40
CA GLU A 228 -15.99 -9.93 16.83
C GLU A 228 -15.97 -9.90 15.29
N LYS A 229 -16.05 -8.70 14.69
CA LYS A 229 -15.97 -8.55 13.23
C LYS A 229 -14.61 -8.89 12.69
N MET A 230 -13.54 -8.47 13.38
CA MET A 230 -12.17 -8.77 12.99
C MET A 230 -11.89 -10.28 13.14
N GLU A 231 -12.36 -10.93 14.21
CA GLU A 231 -12.26 -12.38 14.38
C GLU A 231 -13.01 -13.13 13.26
N GLN A 232 -14.23 -12.69 12.93
CA GLN A 232 -15.01 -13.29 11.84
C GLN A 232 -14.24 -13.21 10.52
N ARG A 233 -13.78 -12.02 10.14
CA ARG A 233 -13.05 -11.81 8.88
C ARG A 233 -11.73 -12.60 8.83
N MET A 234 -10.97 -12.59 9.92
CA MET A 234 -9.74 -13.36 10.05
C MET A 234 -10.01 -14.86 9.86
N SER A 235 -11.02 -15.38 10.52
CA SER A 235 -11.41 -16.78 10.46
C SER A 235 -11.92 -17.18 9.09
N ASP A 236 -12.64 -16.32 8.39
CA ASP A 236 -13.13 -16.55 7.02
C ASP A 236 -11.96 -16.75 6.03
N TYR A 237 -10.90 -15.95 6.15
CA TYR A 237 -9.72 -16.10 5.29
C TYR A 237 -8.87 -17.32 5.65
N PHE A 238 -8.62 -17.54 6.93
CA PHE A 238 -7.83 -18.68 7.37
C PHE A 238 -8.54 -20.03 7.09
N ALA A 239 -9.87 -20.05 7.15
CA ALA A 239 -10.66 -21.23 6.79
C ALA A 239 -10.41 -21.70 5.34
N LEU A 240 -10.12 -20.77 4.41
CA LEU A 240 -9.72 -21.12 3.04
C LEU A 240 -8.36 -21.82 3.01
N GLN A 241 -7.41 -21.38 3.83
CA GLN A 241 -6.07 -21.96 3.90
C GLN A 241 -6.09 -23.40 4.44
N VAL A 242 -6.90 -23.65 5.47
CA VAL A 242 -7.00 -24.97 6.10
C VAL A 242 -8.00 -25.91 5.43
N HIS A 243 -8.74 -25.44 4.42
CA HIS A 243 -9.72 -26.26 3.72
C HIS A 243 -9.09 -27.49 3.05
N PRO A 244 -9.54 -28.73 3.35
CA PRO A 244 -8.86 -29.95 2.89
C PRO A 244 -8.60 -30.00 1.39
N VAL A 245 -9.59 -29.63 0.57
CA VAL A 245 -9.47 -29.63 -0.90
C VAL A 245 -8.37 -28.65 -1.35
N LEU A 246 -8.30 -27.46 -0.77
CA LEU A 246 -7.27 -26.48 -1.11
C LEU A 246 -5.91 -26.88 -0.53
N LYS A 247 -5.87 -27.51 0.65
CA LYS A 247 -4.62 -27.96 1.27
C LYS A 247 -3.89 -29.00 0.41
N PHE A 248 -4.60 -29.94 -0.19
CA PHE A 248 -4.02 -31.02 -1.00
C PHE A 248 -4.01 -30.74 -2.51
N ALA A 249 -4.60 -29.65 -2.98
CA ALA A 249 -4.59 -29.29 -4.40
C ALA A 249 -3.16 -28.99 -4.90
N PRO A 250 -2.79 -29.38 -6.15
CA PRO A 250 -1.55 -28.96 -6.79
C PRO A 250 -1.38 -27.44 -6.80
N LEU A 251 -0.13 -26.96 -6.75
CA LEU A 251 0.18 -25.53 -6.68
C LEU A 251 -0.40 -24.74 -7.85
N GLU A 252 -0.35 -25.32 -9.06
CA GLU A 252 -0.88 -24.70 -10.27
C GLU A 252 -2.38 -24.43 -10.16
N LEU A 253 -3.13 -25.42 -9.63
CA LEU A 253 -4.58 -25.28 -9.40
C LEU A 253 -4.89 -24.25 -8.31
N LYS A 254 -4.12 -24.24 -7.23
CA LYS A 254 -4.21 -23.19 -6.19
C LYS A 254 -4.01 -21.81 -6.79
N ASN A 255 -2.97 -21.63 -7.60
CA ASN A 255 -2.64 -20.36 -8.24
C ASN A 255 -3.78 -19.89 -9.16
N ILE A 256 -4.39 -20.80 -9.93
CA ILE A 256 -5.57 -20.45 -10.75
C ILE A 256 -6.73 -19.99 -9.89
N CYS A 257 -7.08 -20.74 -8.84
CA CYS A 257 -8.17 -20.40 -7.93
C CYS A 257 -7.95 -19.06 -7.23
N ILE A 258 -6.73 -18.82 -6.72
CA ILE A 258 -6.35 -17.56 -6.05
C ILE A 258 -6.43 -16.39 -7.04
N ASN A 259 -5.90 -16.55 -8.26
CA ASN A 259 -5.93 -15.51 -9.28
C ASN A 259 -7.37 -15.14 -9.70
N VAL A 260 -8.25 -16.12 -9.84
CA VAL A 260 -9.68 -15.88 -10.15
C VAL A 260 -10.36 -15.18 -8.97
N GLY A 261 -10.10 -15.63 -7.74
CA GLY A 261 -10.60 -15.01 -6.52
C GLY A 261 -10.14 -13.56 -6.37
N ALA A 262 -8.85 -13.30 -6.54
CA ALA A 262 -8.26 -11.97 -6.49
C ALA A 262 -8.87 -11.01 -7.52
N ARG A 263 -8.99 -11.45 -8.79
CA ARG A 263 -9.62 -10.63 -9.84
C ARG A 263 -11.09 -10.31 -9.57
N THR A 264 -11.77 -11.19 -8.85
CA THR A 264 -13.17 -10.96 -8.47
C THR A 264 -13.21 -9.95 -7.31
N ALA A 265 -12.39 -10.14 -6.29
CA ALA A 265 -12.28 -9.22 -5.15
C ALA A 265 -11.82 -7.81 -5.57
N GLU A 266 -10.95 -7.69 -6.57
CA GLU A 266 -10.55 -6.39 -7.12
C GLU A 266 -11.75 -5.54 -7.60
N LYS A 267 -12.85 -6.16 -8.02
CA LYS A 267 -14.05 -5.44 -8.49
C LYS A 267 -14.89 -4.85 -7.35
N ASP A 268 -14.68 -5.34 -6.15
CA ASP A 268 -15.43 -4.93 -4.96
C ASP A 268 -14.92 -3.61 -4.38
N VAL A 269 -13.74 -3.15 -4.82
CA VAL A 269 -13.03 -1.98 -4.27
C VAL A 269 -12.65 -1.01 -5.39
N THR A 270 -12.81 0.29 -5.14
CA THR A 270 -12.41 1.39 -6.04
C THR A 270 -10.94 1.73 -5.88
N ALA A 271 -10.51 2.00 -4.64
CA ALA A 271 -9.18 2.46 -4.27
C ALA A 271 -8.82 1.99 -2.87
N ILE A 272 -7.57 2.20 -2.44
CA ILE A 272 -7.07 1.78 -1.13
C ILE A 272 -6.61 3.01 -0.36
N PHE A 273 -6.92 3.06 0.94
CA PHE A 273 -6.40 4.07 1.86
C PHE A 273 -5.73 3.37 3.05
N SER A 274 -4.42 3.43 3.11
CA SER A 274 -3.60 2.82 4.15
C SER A 274 -3.08 3.87 5.13
N ASN A 275 -3.36 3.71 6.42
CA ASN A 275 -2.85 4.57 7.49
C ASN A 275 -1.88 3.79 8.37
N MET A 276 -0.60 4.11 8.26
CA MET A 276 0.49 3.53 9.05
C MET A 276 0.55 4.05 10.49
N GLY A 277 -0.19 5.14 10.78
CA GLY A 277 -0.17 5.80 12.09
C GLY A 277 1.06 6.67 12.30
N ILE A 278 1.46 6.82 13.56
CA ILE A 278 2.57 7.68 13.99
C ILE A 278 3.85 6.87 13.97
N VAL A 279 4.85 7.33 13.23
CA VAL A 279 6.21 6.82 13.32
C VAL A 279 6.89 7.49 14.50
N LYS A 280 7.25 6.71 15.51
CA LYS A 280 7.90 7.19 16.72
C LYS A 280 9.38 6.90 16.67
N MET A 281 10.19 7.89 16.98
CA MET A 281 11.62 7.75 17.21
C MET A 281 11.96 8.26 18.60
N PRO A 282 13.08 7.82 19.22
CA PRO A 282 13.53 8.41 20.48
C PRO A 282 13.81 9.89 20.28
N GLU A 283 13.46 10.71 21.26
CA GLU A 283 13.54 12.18 21.18
C GLU A 283 14.94 12.68 20.78
N ALA A 284 16.01 12.03 21.29
CA ALA A 284 17.39 12.37 20.95
C ALA A 284 17.73 12.14 19.45
N TYR A 285 17.00 11.29 18.76
CA TYR A 285 17.19 10.95 17.34
C TYR A 285 16.38 11.84 16.40
N GLU A 286 15.26 12.37 16.88
CA GLU A 286 14.34 13.16 16.05
C GLU A 286 15.00 14.36 15.34
N PRO A 287 15.95 15.11 15.93
CA PRO A 287 16.60 16.24 15.26
C PRO A 287 17.32 15.85 13.96
N TYR A 288 17.80 14.61 13.85
CA TYR A 288 18.51 14.08 12.68
C TYR A 288 17.59 13.56 11.59
N ILE A 289 16.29 13.52 11.82
CA ILE A 289 15.30 12.97 10.89
C ILE A 289 14.36 14.07 10.44
N GLN A 290 14.27 14.28 9.13
CA GLN A 290 13.34 15.24 8.55
C GLN A 290 11.94 14.68 8.43
N ARG A 291 11.81 13.50 7.83
CA ARG A 291 10.51 12.89 7.51
C ARG A 291 10.60 11.40 7.23
N PHE A 292 9.45 10.75 7.32
CA PHE A 292 9.20 9.42 6.81
C PHE A 292 8.18 9.49 5.69
N GLY A 293 8.27 8.60 4.71
CA GLY A 293 7.29 8.44 3.65
C GLY A 293 7.00 6.98 3.40
N VAL A 294 5.81 6.69 2.87
CA VAL A 294 5.38 5.32 2.58
C VAL A 294 4.61 5.26 1.29
N PHE A 295 4.95 4.27 0.47
CA PHE A 295 4.26 3.92 -0.76
C PHE A 295 4.00 2.42 -0.82
N THR A 296 2.95 2.03 -1.54
CA THR A 296 2.66 0.62 -1.80
C THR A 296 2.29 0.42 -3.26
N SER A 297 2.79 -0.64 -3.88
CA SER A 297 2.45 -1.01 -5.25
C SER A 297 1.28 -1.99 -5.25
N THR A 298 0.10 -1.53 -5.68
CA THR A 298 -1.10 -2.36 -5.83
C THR A 298 -1.74 -2.22 -7.21
N PRO A 299 -2.69 -3.09 -7.58
CA PRO A 299 -3.47 -2.92 -8.80
C PRO A 299 -4.41 -1.70 -8.80
N LYS A 300 -4.58 -1.05 -7.66
CA LYS A 300 -5.50 0.08 -7.44
C LYS A 300 -4.74 1.40 -7.32
N VAL A 301 -5.48 2.50 -7.32
CA VAL A 301 -4.98 3.77 -6.80
C VAL A 301 -4.92 3.64 -5.30
N GLU A 302 -3.77 3.88 -4.72
CA GLU A 302 -3.58 3.78 -3.28
C GLU A 302 -3.06 5.09 -2.71
N LEU A 303 -3.63 5.49 -1.58
CA LEU A 303 -3.16 6.54 -0.72
C LEU A 303 -2.60 5.90 0.56
N CYS A 304 -1.31 6.06 0.79
CA CYS A 304 -0.68 5.73 2.05
C CYS A 304 -0.49 7.01 2.89
N MET A 305 -0.60 6.88 4.19
CA MET A 305 -0.27 7.98 5.09
C MET A 305 0.52 7.47 6.31
N CYS A 306 1.47 8.28 6.75
CA CYS A 306 2.13 8.17 8.05
C CYS A 306 2.30 9.56 8.65
N SER A 307 2.52 9.65 9.95
CA SER A 307 2.83 10.92 10.61
C SER A 307 4.13 10.82 11.38
N PHE A 308 4.88 11.92 11.36
CA PHE A 308 6.11 12.09 12.12
C PHE A 308 6.20 13.54 12.59
N LYS A 309 6.46 13.74 13.88
CA LYS A 309 6.42 15.06 14.53
C LYS A 309 5.05 15.74 14.31
N ASP A 310 5.06 16.93 13.75
CA ASP A 310 3.89 17.77 13.48
C ASP A 310 3.33 17.65 12.05
N LYS A 311 3.85 16.71 11.26
CA LYS A 311 3.48 16.52 9.84
C LYS A 311 2.85 15.16 9.59
N ILE A 312 1.91 15.16 8.66
CA ILE A 312 1.38 13.95 8.03
C ILE A 312 1.90 13.90 6.61
N TYR A 313 2.46 12.79 6.24
CA TYR A 313 2.97 12.52 4.90
C TYR A 313 1.99 11.62 4.15
N LEU A 314 1.61 12.06 2.96
CA LEU A 314 0.65 11.43 2.08
C LEU A 314 1.37 10.94 0.84
N GLY A 315 1.31 9.64 0.56
CA GLY A 315 1.91 9.02 -0.62
C GLY A 315 0.83 8.42 -1.53
N PHE A 316 0.59 9.02 -2.69
CA PHE A 316 -0.26 8.43 -3.73
C PHE A 316 0.56 7.56 -4.66
N THR A 317 0.04 6.35 -4.93
CA THR A 317 0.60 5.45 -5.94
C THR A 317 -0.48 4.95 -6.87
N SER A 318 -0.16 4.81 -8.15
CA SER A 318 -1.10 4.29 -9.13
C SER A 318 -0.42 3.75 -10.39
N ARG A 319 -0.98 2.68 -10.94
CA ARG A 319 -0.70 2.20 -12.30
C ARG A 319 -1.58 2.88 -13.36
N TYR A 320 -2.50 3.72 -12.94
CA TYR A 320 -3.42 4.47 -13.77
C TYR A 320 -3.15 5.96 -13.62
N ASP A 321 -3.65 6.76 -14.54
CA ASP A 321 -3.68 8.20 -14.36
C ASP A 321 -4.62 8.54 -13.21
N CYS A 322 -4.06 8.92 -12.07
CA CYS A 322 -4.79 9.31 -10.87
C CYS A 322 -4.75 10.82 -10.60
N ASP A 323 -4.14 11.61 -11.49
CA ASP A 323 -4.01 13.05 -11.28
C ASP A 323 -5.35 13.74 -10.99
N PRO A 324 -6.46 13.45 -11.70
CA PRO A 324 -7.73 14.08 -11.38
C PRO A 324 -8.25 13.77 -9.96
N VAL A 325 -8.08 12.51 -9.50
CA VAL A 325 -8.51 12.10 -8.14
C VAL A 325 -7.64 12.76 -7.07
N LYS A 326 -6.34 12.78 -7.30
CA LYS A 326 -5.35 13.39 -6.41
C LYS A 326 -5.56 14.90 -6.29
N GLU A 327 -5.74 15.59 -7.42
CA GLU A 327 -6.03 17.02 -7.45
C GLU A 327 -7.33 17.35 -6.74
N ALA A 328 -8.40 16.58 -6.97
CA ALA A 328 -9.66 16.72 -6.25
C ALA A 328 -9.49 16.49 -4.75
N PHE A 329 -8.69 15.50 -4.33
CA PHE A 329 -8.39 15.23 -2.93
C PHE A 329 -7.71 16.44 -2.26
N PHE A 330 -6.67 16.98 -2.87
CA PHE A 330 -5.96 18.15 -2.34
C PHE A 330 -6.83 19.41 -2.36
N GLN A 331 -7.68 19.55 -3.37
CA GLN A 331 -8.63 20.66 -3.44
C GLN A 331 -9.63 20.60 -2.30
N ILE A 332 -10.22 19.44 -2.00
CA ILE A 332 -11.15 19.29 -0.86
C ILE A 332 -10.45 19.63 0.47
N LEU A 333 -9.20 19.19 0.66
CA LEU A 333 -8.45 19.56 1.86
C LEU A 333 -8.30 21.07 2.00
N LYS A 334 -7.98 21.78 0.91
CA LYS A 334 -7.87 23.23 0.89
C LYS A 334 -9.22 23.92 1.16
N GLU A 335 -10.32 23.41 0.59
CA GLU A 335 -11.69 23.85 0.86
C GLU A 335 -12.05 23.70 2.34
N GLN A 336 -11.47 22.69 3.03
CA GLN A 336 -11.59 22.46 4.45
C GLN A 336 -10.55 23.24 5.29
N SER A 337 -9.84 24.20 4.67
CA SER A 337 -8.80 25.03 5.33
C SER A 337 -7.60 24.23 5.87
N ILE A 338 -7.28 23.09 5.24
CA ILE A 338 -6.09 22.30 5.55
C ILE A 338 -5.01 22.64 4.52
N GLY A 339 -3.86 23.12 5.01
CA GLY A 339 -2.68 23.40 4.18
C GLY A 339 -2.13 22.12 3.53
N VAL A 340 -1.82 22.16 2.25
CA VAL A 340 -1.25 21.01 1.51
C VAL A 340 -0.03 21.46 0.74
N ASP A 341 1.13 20.89 1.06
CA ASP A 341 2.38 21.08 0.34
C ASP A 341 2.71 19.83 -0.48
N VAL A 342 2.64 19.94 -1.81
CA VAL A 342 3.01 18.84 -2.71
C VAL A 342 4.52 18.86 -2.89
N LEU A 343 5.15 17.75 -2.53
CA LEU A 343 6.61 17.61 -2.56
C LEU A 343 7.08 17.29 -3.98
N LYS A 344 8.18 17.94 -4.37
CA LYS A 344 8.81 17.60 -5.66
C LYS A 344 9.53 16.27 -5.54
N PRO A 345 9.39 15.38 -6.54
CA PRO A 345 10.18 14.16 -6.58
C PRO A 345 11.68 14.49 -6.63
N ASP A 346 12.45 13.88 -5.75
CA ASP A 346 13.92 13.98 -5.74
C ASP A 346 14.50 12.58 -6.00
N TYR A 347 14.67 12.26 -7.27
CA TYR A 347 15.24 10.99 -7.74
C TYR A 347 16.51 11.25 -8.55
N PRO A 348 17.43 10.26 -8.66
CA PRO A 348 18.59 10.35 -9.53
C PRO A 348 18.16 10.62 -10.98
N GLU A 349 18.85 11.54 -11.65
CA GLU A 349 18.54 11.89 -13.05
C GLU A 349 18.63 10.68 -14.00
N GLU A 350 19.52 9.77 -13.72
CA GLU A 350 19.73 8.54 -14.48
C GLU A 350 18.49 7.64 -14.46
N VAL A 351 17.82 7.52 -13.32
CA VAL A 351 16.56 6.75 -13.17
C VAL A 351 15.47 7.30 -14.07
N MET A 352 15.37 8.62 -14.17
CA MET A 352 14.41 9.32 -15.05
C MET A 352 14.73 9.14 -16.54
N THR A 353 16.01 8.97 -16.89
CA THR A 353 16.47 8.83 -18.27
C THR A 353 16.32 7.39 -18.78
N GLU A 354 16.62 6.39 -17.94
CA GLU A 354 16.41 4.98 -18.28
C GLU A 354 14.94 4.64 -18.54
N ALA A 355 14.03 5.18 -17.75
CA ALA A 355 12.59 4.98 -17.96
C ALA A 355 12.12 5.51 -19.32
N LYS A 356 12.69 6.63 -19.81
CA LYS A 356 12.42 7.16 -21.16
C LYS A 356 13.08 6.32 -22.26
N GLY A 357 14.34 5.91 -22.07
CA GLY A 357 15.08 5.09 -23.04
C GLY A 357 14.44 3.70 -23.23
N LEU A 358 14.01 3.06 -22.14
CA LEU A 358 13.33 1.77 -22.19
C LEU A 358 12.00 1.82 -22.92
N LYS A 359 11.26 2.93 -22.83
CA LYS A 359 10.02 3.14 -23.59
C LYS A 359 10.26 3.19 -25.09
N ILE A 360 11.26 3.96 -25.52
CA ILE A 360 11.63 4.07 -26.94
C ILE A 360 12.10 2.73 -27.48
N PHE A 361 12.91 2.00 -26.72
CA PHE A 361 13.40 0.67 -27.11
C PHE A 361 12.25 -0.35 -27.24
N LYS A 362 11.31 -0.40 -26.30
CA LYS A 362 10.15 -1.30 -26.36
C LYS A 362 9.22 -1.00 -27.52
N VAL A 363 8.97 0.28 -27.83
CA VAL A 363 8.18 0.68 -29.01
C VAL A 363 8.89 0.29 -30.30
N PHE A 364 10.19 0.51 -30.38
CA PHE A 364 11.00 0.11 -31.53
C PHE A 364 11.01 -1.42 -31.73
N THR A 365 11.23 -2.19 -30.66
CA THR A 365 11.17 -3.66 -30.69
C THR A 365 9.81 -4.17 -31.09
N PHE A 366 8.72 -3.59 -30.58
CA PHE A 366 7.36 -3.96 -30.96
C PHE A 366 7.11 -3.69 -32.44
N LEU A 367 7.53 -2.53 -32.97
CA LEU A 367 7.39 -2.21 -34.39
C LEU A 367 8.21 -3.14 -35.29
N CYS A 368 9.44 -3.52 -34.86
CA CYS A 368 10.27 -4.48 -35.57
C CYS A 368 9.63 -5.88 -35.61
N VAL A 369 9.09 -6.35 -34.47
CA VAL A 369 8.38 -7.64 -34.40
C VAL A 369 7.13 -7.62 -35.25
N LEU A 370 6.34 -6.54 -35.20
CA LEU A 370 5.13 -6.38 -36.03
C LEU A 370 5.48 -6.38 -37.52
N ALA A 371 6.53 -5.67 -37.94
CA ALA A 371 7.02 -5.66 -39.30
C ALA A 371 7.48 -7.06 -39.75
N LEU A 372 8.17 -7.79 -38.89
CA LEU A 372 8.61 -9.15 -39.15
C LEU A 372 7.43 -10.13 -39.33
N VAL A 373 6.41 -10.03 -38.47
CA VAL A 373 5.17 -10.83 -38.54
C VAL A 373 4.41 -10.55 -39.84
N LEU A 374 4.33 -9.28 -40.23
CA LEU A 374 3.67 -8.87 -41.48
C LEU A 374 4.46 -9.34 -42.71
N ALA A 375 5.81 -9.27 -42.65
CA ALA A 375 6.68 -9.71 -43.75
C ALA A 375 6.70 -11.23 -43.93
N LEU A 376 6.52 -12.02 -42.86
CA LEU A 376 6.55 -13.47 -42.91
C LEU A 376 5.18 -14.12 -43.15
N GLY A 377 4.08 -13.32 -43.17
CA GLY A 377 2.72 -13.83 -43.39
C GLY A 377 2.26 -14.87 -42.37
N ILE A 378 2.82 -14.86 -41.18
CA ILE A 378 2.50 -15.84 -40.14
C ILE A 378 1.20 -15.44 -39.45
N ASP A 379 0.20 -16.31 -39.59
CA ASP A 379 -1.08 -16.18 -38.90
C ASP A 379 -0.90 -16.62 -37.45
N PHE A 380 -0.74 -15.61 -36.55
CA PHE A 380 -0.57 -15.85 -35.12
C PHE A 380 -1.94 -16.05 -34.44
N SER A 381 -2.38 -17.28 -34.36
CA SER A 381 -3.37 -17.64 -33.35
C SER A 381 -2.67 -17.56 -31.96
N ILE A 382 -2.83 -16.44 -31.29
CA ILE A 382 -2.24 -16.21 -29.95
C ILE A 382 -2.90 -17.16 -28.98
N ASP A 383 -2.17 -18.22 -28.65
CA ASP A 383 -2.56 -19.19 -27.63
C ASP A 383 -2.74 -18.46 -26.27
N ARG A 384 -3.92 -18.60 -25.68
CA ARG A 384 -4.32 -17.93 -24.43
C ARG A 384 -3.43 -18.30 -23.23
N HIS A 385 -2.61 -19.32 -23.32
CA HIS A 385 -1.74 -19.81 -22.25
C HIS A 385 -0.55 -18.89 -21.94
N PHE A 386 -0.05 -18.11 -22.90
CA PHE A 386 1.09 -17.22 -22.67
C PHE A 386 0.76 -15.95 -21.84
N ARG A 387 -0.52 -15.61 -21.68
CA ARG A 387 -0.95 -14.46 -20.86
C ARG A 387 -1.06 -14.77 -19.37
N LEU A 388 -1.01 -16.02 -18.95
CA LEU A 388 -1.23 -16.39 -17.54
C LEU A 388 0.03 -16.26 -16.66
N SER A 389 1.23 -16.38 -17.22
CA SER A 389 2.48 -16.37 -16.44
C SER A 389 3.00 -14.98 -16.05
N LEU A 390 2.46 -13.91 -16.64
CA LEU A 390 2.91 -12.52 -16.42
C LEU A 390 2.13 -11.74 -15.33
N PHE A 391 1.16 -12.39 -14.66
CA PHE A 391 0.22 -11.69 -13.78
C PHE A 391 0.41 -11.92 -12.28
N VAL A 392 1.48 -12.59 -11.85
CA VAL A 392 1.86 -12.64 -10.43
C VAL A 392 2.81 -11.46 -10.14
N GLY A 393 2.30 -10.25 -10.36
CA GLY A 393 2.93 -9.05 -9.85
C GLY A 393 2.61 -8.94 -8.35
N GLY A 394 3.51 -9.45 -7.51
CA GLY A 394 3.40 -9.24 -6.07
C GLY A 394 3.38 -7.75 -5.74
N ALA A 395 2.55 -7.37 -4.78
CA ALA A 395 2.56 -6.03 -4.24
C ALA A 395 3.93 -5.77 -3.57
N THR A 396 4.58 -4.67 -3.92
CA THR A 396 5.78 -4.18 -3.23
C THR A 396 5.40 -2.99 -2.38
N ALA A 397 5.89 -2.95 -1.16
CA ALA A 397 5.79 -1.80 -0.28
C ALA A 397 7.15 -1.10 -0.20
N SER A 398 7.15 0.21 -0.29
CA SER A 398 8.32 1.04 -0.15
C SER A 398 8.12 2.00 1.01
N MET A 399 9.05 2.01 1.93
CA MET A 399 9.13 2.96 3.03
C MET A 399 10.50 3.64 2.99
N TRP A 400 10.51 4.94 3.20
CA TRP A 400 11.74 5.71 3.21
C TRP A 400 11.76 6.75 4.33
N VAL A 401 12.94 7.18 4.66
CA VAL A 401 13.20 8.23 5.62
C VAL A 401 14.20 9.22 5.04
N ALA A 402 13.92 10.51 5.20
CA ALA A 402 14.87 11.57 4.87
C ALA A 402 15.53 12.09 6.14
N LEU A 403 16.85 12.13 6.12
CA LEU A 403 17.68 12.59 7.21
C LEU A 403 17.98 14.09 7.06
N ALA A 404 18.18 14.74 8.18
CA ALA A 404 18.45 16.18 8.29
C ALA A 404 19.86 16.56 7.77
#